data_e3cc41009babe7dbda3ff9cfa4ad9816
#
_entry.id   e3cc41009babe7dbda3ff9cfa4ad9816
#
_cell.length_a   1.000
_cell.length_b   1.000
_cell.length_c   1.000
_cell.angle_alpha   90.00
_cell.angle_beta   90.00
_cell.angle_gamma   90.00
#
_symmetry.space_group_name_H-M   'P 1'
#
loop_
_entity.id
_entity.type
_entity.pdbx_description
1 polymer ?
#
loop_
_entity_poly.entity_id
_entity_poly.type
_entity_poly.pdbx_seq_one_letter_code
_entity_poly.pdbx_strand_id
1 'polypeptide(L)'
;SRRRAEMTAAYERQPIQLPPPLAEPLHCDEVVRLRNVTIRYGERTVLDSVNWTIRGGDKWTLTGANGSGKSTLLSLICADNPQSYAQDIVLFGRQRGSGESIWDIKKHIGYVSPEMHRSYIKNIPAIDIVASGFFDSIGLYLTPNDDQRAVCEEWLKTFEMGGLRDKSF
;
A
#
# COMPACT_ATOMS: atom_id res chain seq x y z
N SER A 1 2.47 -4.04 36.86
CA SER A 1 2.15 -5.12 37.53
C SER A 1 1.26 -6.10 36.79
N ARG A 2 0.29 -6.78 37.33
CA ARG A 2 -0.44 -7.91 36.75
C ARG A 2 -1.08 -7.60 35.38
N ARG A 3 -1.74 -6.46 35.22
CA ARG A 3 -2.33 -6.00 33.94
C ARG A 3 -1.31 -5.81 32.79
N ARG A 4 -0.08 -5.42 33.13
CA ARG A 4 0.99 -5.25 32.14
C ARG A 4 1.54 -6.61 31.69
N ALA A 5 1.62 -7.59 32.59
CA ALA A 5 2.02 -8.96 32.26
C ALA A 5 0.96 -9.68 31.40
N GLU A 6 -0.33 -9.47 31.71
CA GLU A 6 -1.45 -10.01 30.91
C GLU A 6 -1.52 -9.40 29.51
N MET A 7 -1.22 -8.09 29.36
CA MET A 7 -1.09 -7.45 28.05
C MET A 7 0.14 -7.97 27.29
N THR A 8 1.27 -8.21 27.95
CA THR A 8 2.47 -8.74 27.28
C THR A 8 2.28 -10.19 26.85
N ALA A 9 1.63 -11.03 27.67
CA ALA A 9 1.28 -12.41 27.33
C ALA A 9 0.26 -12.50 26.18
N ALA A 10 -0.63 -11.50 26.02
CA ALA A 10 -1.54 -11.42 24.88
C ALA A 10 -0.83 -11.06 23.55
N TYR A 11 0.38 -10.51 23.61
CA TYR A 11 1.22 -10.19 22.43
C TYR A 11 2.15 -11.34 22.01
N GLU A 12 2.33 -12.37 22.82
CA GLU A 12 2.99 -13.63 22.43
C GLU A 12 2.01 -14.53 21.64
N ARG A 13 1.25 -13.95 20.73
CA ARG A 13 0.46 -14.72 19.77
C ARG A 13 1.43 -15.46 18.85
N GLN A 14 1.09 -16.72 18.57
CA GLN A 14 1.75 -17.47 17.49
C GLN A 14 1.85 -16.59 16.24
N PRO A 15 2.97 -16.63 15.49
CA PRO A 15 3.11 -15.84 14.30
C PRO A 15 1.92 -16.07 13.39
N ILE A 16 1.25 -14.98 12.99
CA ILE A 16 0.09 -15.07 12.10
C ILE A 16 0.59 -15.66 10.78
N GLN A 17 0.06 -16.81 10.41
CA GLN A 17 0.35 -17.41 9.12
C GLN A 17 -0.50 -16.67 8.07
N LEU A 18 0.18 -15.88 7.24
CA LEU A 18 -0.48 -15.14 6.17
C LEU A 18 -0.83 -16.07 5.00
N PRO A 19 -1.95 -15.83 4.31
CA PRO A 19 -2.26 -16.51 3.06
C PRO A 19 -1.13 -16.33 2.05
N PRO A 20 -0.87 -17.33 1.19
CA PRO A 20 0.16 -17.22 0.18
C PRO A 20 -0.18 -16.11 -0.82
N PRO A 21 0.83 -15.37 -1.32
CA PRO A 21 0.59 -14.39 -2.37
C PRO A 21 0.18 -15.09 -3.67
N LEU A 22 -0.80 -14.54 -4.38
CA LEU A 22 -1.19 -15.03 -5.71
C LEU A 22 -0.24 -14.59 -6.83
N ALA A 23 0.60 -13.59 -6.56
CA ALA A 23 1.58 -13.09 -7.51
C ALA A 23 2.99 -13.54 -7.13
N GLU A 24 3.82 -13.75 -8.13
CA GLU A 24 5.25 -14.00 -7.95
C GLU A 24 5.91 -12.84 -7.17
N PRO A 25 6.80 -13.16 -6.20
CA PRO A 25 7.54 -12.13 -5.50
C PRO A 25 8.37 -11.28 -6.47
N LEU A 26 8.30 -9.98 -6.32
CA LEU A 26 9.13 -9.08 -7.11
C LEU A 26 10.59 -9.19 -6.63
N HIS A 27 11.47 -9.67 -7.50
CA HIS A 27 12.91 -9.68 -7.26
C HIS A 27 13.51 -8.36 -7.71
N CYS A 28 13.62 -7.40 -6.79
CA CYS A 28 14.18 -6.09 -7.04
C CYS A 28 14.97 -5.62 -5.81
N ASP A 29 16.26 -5.39 -5.97
CA ASP A 29 17.14 -4.94 -4.88
C ASP A 29 16.78 -3.52 -4.44
N GLU A 30 16.56 -2.62 -5.42
CA GLU A 30 16.14 -1.24 -5.19
C GLU A 30 14.65 -1.09 -5.50
N VAL A 31 13.82 -1.13 -4.47
CA VAL A 31 12.37 -1.00 -4.57
C VAL A 31 11.96 0.42 -4.97
N VAL A 32 12.64 1.41 -4.38
CA VAL A 32 12.46 2.83 -4.69
C VAL A 32 13.84 3.49 -4.83
N ARG A 33 14.03 4.27 -5.88
CA ARG A 33 15.20 5.12 -6.03
C ARG A 33 14.78 6.50 -6.53
N LEU A 34 15.11 7.51 -5.75
CA LEU A 34 14.97 8.92 -6.08
C LEU A 34 16.37 9.51 -6.24
N ARG A 35 16.61 10.24 -7.32
CA ARG A 35 17.86 10.96 -7.56
C ARG A 35 17.58 12.41 -7.90
N ASN A 36 18.08 13.30 -7.05
CA ASN A 36 17.97 14.75 -7.21
C ASN A 36 16.53 15.23 -7.50
N VAL A 37 15.56 14.61 -6.84
CA VAL A 37 14.13 14.85 -7.10
C VAL A 37 13.69 16.18 -6.48
N THR A 38 13.14 17.06 -7.30
CA THR A 38 12.63 18.37 -6.88
C THR A 38 11.17 18.51 -7.29
N ILE A 39 10.29 18.77 -6.33
CA ILE A 39 8.85 18.96 -6.55
C ILE A 39 8.44 20.36 -6.14
N ARG A 40 7.76 21.06 -7.06
CA ARG A 40 7.28 22.42 -6.87
C ARG A 40 5.79 22.55 -7.15
N TYR A 41 5.12 23.37 -6.34
CA TYR A 41 3.75 23.78 -6.58
C TYR A 41 3.69 25.32 -6.62
N GLY A 42 3.57 25.88 -7.81
CA GLY A 42 3.78 27.30 -8.04
C GLY A 42 5.19 27.73 -7.64
N GLU A 43 5.30 28.79 -6.84
CA GLU A 43 6.59 29.29 -6.32
C GLU A 43 7.16 28.48 -5.17
N ARG A 44 6.38 27.54 -4.60
CA ARG A 44 6.79 26.77 -3.43
C ARG A 44 7.51 25.50 -3.83
N THR A 45 8.77 25.37 -3.46
CA THR A 45 9.50 24.11 -3.47
C THR A 45 9.10 23.28 -2.25
N VAL A 46 8.58 22.08 -2.45
CA VAL A 46 8.13 21.17 -1.39
C VAL A 46 9.14 20.06 -1.14
N LEU A 47 9.73 19.53 -2.20
CA LEU A 47 10.89 18.64 -2.13
C LEU A 47 12.02 19.29 -2.92
N ASP A 48 13.22 19.32 -2.36
CA ASP A 48 14.38 19.92 -2.98
C ASP A 48 15.54 18.94 -3.01
N SER A 49 15.94 18.55 -4.24
CA SER A 49 17.12 17.73 -4.52
C SER A 49 17.17 16.42 -3.71
N VAL A 50 16.02 15.79 -3.48
CA VAL A 50 15.89 14.59 -2.66
C VAL A 50 16.58 13.41 -3.33
N ASN A 51 17.49 12.77 -2.56
CA ASN A 51 18.13 11.52 -2.93
C ASN A 51 17.74 10.47 -1.87
N TRP A 52 17.11 9.38 -2.31
CA TRP A 52 16.67 8.34 -1.40
C TRP A 52 16.55 6.99 -2.11
N THR A 53 17.01 5.94 -1.44
CA THR A 53 16.88 4.56 -1.92
C THR A 53 16.26 3.71 -0.83
N ILE A 54 15.25 2.91 -1.20
CA ILE A 54 14.63 1.87 -0.38
C ILE A 54 14.95 0.53 -1.03
N ARG A 55 15.48 -0.39 -0.23
CA ARG A 55 15.79 -1.76 -0.66
C ARG A 55 14.75 -2.75 -0.17
N GLY A 56 14.71 -3.91 -0.79
CA GLY A 56 13.87 -5.01 -0.35
C GLY A 56 14.13 -5.35 1.13
N GLY A 57 13.04 -5.45 1.92
CA GLY A 57 13.11 -5.72 3.36
C GLY A 57 13.32 -4.50 4.26
N ASP A 58 13.63 -3.32 3.72
CA ASP A 58 13.77 -2.10 4.51
C ASP A 58 12.46 -1.72 5.22
N LYS A 59 12.59 -1.16 6.42
CA LYS A 59 11.48 -0.61 7.21
C LYS A 59 11.78 0.85 7.53
N TRP A 60 10.96 1.74 7.00
CA TRP A 60 11.17 3.18 7.11
C TRP A 60 10.05 3.86 7.90
N THR A 61 10.42 4.86 8.67
CA THR A 61 9.49 5.78 9.31
C THR A 61 9.74 7.19 8.79
N LEU A 62 8.71 7.81 8.21
CA LEU A 62 8.77 9.17 7.70
C LEU A 62 8.17 10.14 8.72
N THR A 63 8.99 10.97 9.33
CA THR A 63 8.58 11.95 10.36
C THR A 63 8.87 13.38 9.91
N GLY A 64 8.18 14.33 10.49
CA GLY A 64 8.38 15.76 10.21
C GLY A 64 7.12 16.58 10.50
N ALA A 65 7.28 17.91 10.55
CA ALA A 65 6.19 18.86 10.78
C ALA A 65 5.10 18.78 9.69
N ASN A 66 3.91 19.31 9.97
CA ASN A 66 2.87 19.46 8.95
C ASN A 66 3.36 20.40 7.84
N GLY A 67 3.11 20.02 6.58
CA GLY A 67 3.58 20.78 5.42
C GLY A 67 5.04 20.57 5.04
N SER A 68 5.78 19.63 5.67
CA SER A 68 7.18 19.32 5.34
C SER A 68 7.38 18.44 4.09
N GLY A 69 6.33 18.13 3.33
CA GLY A 69 6.44 17.37 2.10
C GLY A 69 6.27 15.85 2.24
N LYS A 70 5.94 15.32 3.44
CA LYS A 70 5.74 13.87 3.66
C LYS A 70 4.75 13.24 2.69
N SER A 71 3.56 13.84 2.57
CA SER A 71 2.52 13.33 1.66
C SER A 71 2.93 13.45 0.20
N THR A 72 3.69 14.49 -0.16
CA THR A 72 4.26 14.64 -1.51
C THR A 72 5.28 13.53 -1.80
N LEU A 73 6.14 13.22 -0.85
CA LEU A 73 7.11 12.14 -0.99
C LEU A 73 6.42 10.79 -1.14
N LEU A 74 5.39 10.50 -0.31
CA LEU A 74 4.59 9.28 -0.43
C LEU A 74 3.85 9.20 -1.77
N SER A 75 3.30 10.33 -2.27
CA SER A 75 2.62 10.34 -3.57
C SER A 75 3.54 10.02 -4.75
N LEU A 76 4.84 10.31 -4.64
CA LEU A 76 5.83 9.89 -5.63
C LEU A 76 6.02 8.37 -5.62
N ILE A 77 6.12 7.77 -4.43
CA ILE A 77 6.29 6.32 -4.24
C ILE A 77 5.05 5.55 -4.71
N CYS A 78 3.85 6.07 -4.38
CA CYS A 78 2.57 5.48 -4.80
C CYS A 78 2.24 5.73 -6.28
N ALA A 79 3.13 6.39 -7.02
CA ALA A 79 2.95 6.76 -8.42
C ALA A 79 1.74 7.69 -8.69
N ASP A 80 1.23 8.39 -7.66
CA ASP A 80 0.06 9.28 -7.75
C ASP A 80 0.44 10.72 -8.13
N ASN A 81 1.73 11.07 -8.06
CA ASN A 81 2.20 12.42 -8.37
C ASN A 81 2.57 12.57 -9.85
N PRO A 82 1.88 13.39 -10.64
CA PRO A 82 2.16 13.54 -12.06
C PRO A 82 3.54 14.14 -12.35
N GLN A 83 4.15 14.89 -11.44
CA GLN A 83 5.50 15.41 -11.61
C GLN A 83 6.56 14.31 -11.58
N SER A 84 6.23 13.10 -11.12
CA SER A 84 7.14 11.95 -11.10
C SER A 84 7.70 11.59 -12.48
N TYR A 85 6.95 11.85 -13.54
CA TYR A 85 7.36 11.56 -14.93
C TYR A 85 8.52 12.44 -15.44
N ALA A 86 8.72 13.60 -14.81
CA ALA A 86 9.79 14.53 -15.16
C ALA A 86 11.01 14.43 -14.23
N GLN A 87 11.04 13.44 -13.35
CA GLN A 87 12.08 13.26 -12.33
C GLN A 87 12.84 11.95 -12.53
N ASP A 88 14.05 11.86 -12.00
CA ASP A 88 14.79 10.59 -11.96
C ASP A 88 14.28 9.71 -10.79
N ILE A 89 13.23 8.97 -11.09
CA ILE A 89 12.55 8.08 -10.15
C ILE A 89 12.46 6.69 -10.75
N VAL A 90 12.95 5.70 -10.01
CA VAL A 90 12.75 4.28 -10.32
C VAL A 90 11.89 3.68 -9.23
N LEU A 91 10.80 3.00 -9.62
CA LEU A 91 9.91 2.26 -8.75
C LEU A 91 9.87 0.81 -9.22
N PHE A 92 10.16 -0.13 -8.32
CA PHE A 92 10.14 -1.57 -8.61
C PHE A 92 10.95 -1.94 -9.87
N GLY A 93 12.15 -1.33 -10.02
CA GLY A 93 13.05 -1.55 -11.15
C GLY A 93 12.63 -0.86 -12.46
N ARG A 94 11.54 -0.08 -12.47
CA ARG A 94 11.06 0.64 -13.66
C ARG A 94 11.26 2.14 -13.52
N GLN A 95 11.92 2.75 -14.50
CA GLN A 95 12.06 4.21 -14.58
C GLN A 95 10.70 4.85 -14.86
N ARG A 96 10.34 5.90 -14.10
CA ARG A 96 9.13 6.67 -14.36
C ARG A 96 9.25 7.42 -15.69
N GLY A 97 8.17 7.35 -16.50
CA GLY A 97 8.16 7.98 -17.83
C GLY A 97 8.81 7.15 -18.94
N SER A 98 9.13 5.88 -18.71
CA SER A 98 9.67 4.98 -19.73
C SER A 98 8.60 4.24 -20.57
N GLY A 99 7.33 4.64 -20.44
CA GLY A 99 6.19 4.00 -21.11
C GLY A 99 5.46 2.96 -20.25
N GLU A 100 5.83 2.85 -18.99
CA GLU A 100 5.16 1.97 -18.02
C GLU A 100 3.73 2.43 -17.72
N SER A 101 2.82 1.48 -17.53
CA SER A 101 1.50 1.76 -16.99
C SER A 101 1.57 2.06 -15.49
N ILE A 102 0.72 2.96 -15.00
CA ILE A 102 0.56 3.20 -13.56
C ILE A 102 0.18 1.91 -12.82
N TRP A 103 -0.57 1.03 -13.45
CA TRP A 103 -1.00 -0.26 -12.91
C TRP A 103 0.17 -1.23 -12.72
N ASP A 104 1.22 -1.13 -13.58
CA ASP A 104 2.45 -1.91 -13.43
C ASP A 104 3.21 -1.58 -12.15
N ILE A 105 3.01 -0.38 -11.64
CA ILE A 105 3.58 0.08 -10.37
C ILE A 105 2.65 -0.26 -9.21
N LYS A 106 1.37 0.10 -9.32
CA LYS A 106 0.39 -0.01 -8.22
C LYS A 106 0.15 -1.44 -7.76
N LYS A 107 0.21 -2.41 -8.66
CA LYS A 107 0.08 -3.84 -8.30
C LYS A 107 1.13 -4.34 -7.28
N HIS A 108 2.21 -3.60 -7.08
CA HIS A 108 3.26 -3.92 -6.11
C HIS A 108 3.12 -3.15 -4.79
N ILE A 109 2.09 -2.31 -4.64
CA ILE A 109 1.92 -1.41 -3.50
C ILE A 109 0.66 -1.79 -2.73
N GLY A 110 0.83 -2.16 -1.46
CA GLY A 110 -0.28 -2.18 -0.50
C GLY A 110 -0.37 -0.82 0.20
N TYR A 111 -1.53 -0.17 0.14
CA TYR A 111 -1.73 1.15 0.72
C TYR A 111 -2.86 1.15 1.75
N VAL A 112 -2.60 1.72 2.93
CA VAL A 112 -3.59 1.88 3.99
C VAL A 112 -3.60 3.33 4.45
N SER A 113 -4.76 3.96 4.43
CA SER A 113 -4.94 5.32 4.97
C SER A 113 -6.34 5.52 5.55
N PRO A 114 -6.52 6.50 6.47
CA PRO A 114 -7.84 6.87 6.97
C PRO A 114 -8.78 7.39 5.87
N GLU A 115 -8.23 8.03 4.83
CA GLU A 115 -8.97 8.54 3.69
C GLU A 115 -9.55 7.39 2.86
N MET A 116 -8.77 6.34 2.63
CA MET A 116 -9.22 5.15 1.91
C MET A 116 -10.40 4.49 2.62
N HIS A 117 -10.36 4.37 3.95
CA HIS A 117 -11.47 3.84 4.73
C HIS A 117 -12.77 4.63 4.51
N ARG A 118 -12.71 5.96 4.48
CA ARG A 118 -13.88 6.82 4.25
C ARG A 118 -14.42 6.79 2.83
N SER A 119 -13.61 6.30 1.88
CA SER A 119 -13.99 6.23 0.47
C SER A 119 -14.88 5.03 0.15
N TYR A 120 -14.94 4.04 1.03
CA TYR A 120 -15.88 2.92 0.94
C TYR A 120 -17.27 3.36 1.40
N ILE A 121 -18.01 4.03 0.50
CA ILE A 121 -19.36 4.54 0.79
C ILE A 121 -20.44 3.51 0.38
N LYS A 122 -20.07 2.45 -0.32
CA LYS A 122 -21.01 1.47 -0.86
C LYS A 122 -21.33 0.41 0.18
N ASN A 123 -22.60 0.12 0.32
CA ASN A 123 -23.13 -0.97 1.12
C ASN A 123 -22.87 -2.31 0.39
N ILE A 124 -21.64 -2.81 0.47
CA ILE A 124 -21.21 -4.07 -0.13
C ILE A 124 -20.69 -5.02 0.95
N PRO A 125 -20.80 -6.36 0.75
CA PRO A 125 -20.30 -7.34 1.68
C PRO A 125 -18.81 -7.18 1.96
N ALA A 126 -18.38 -7.48 3.20
CA ALA A 126 -16.97 -7.39 3.58
C ALA A 126 -16.06 -8.24 2.68
N ILE A 127 -16.52 -9.41 2.23
CA ILE A 127 -15.77 -10.26 1.29
C ILE A 127 -15.48 -9.53 -0.03
N ASP A 128 -16.43 -8.73 -0.52
CA ASP A 128 -16.29 -7.98 -1.77
C ASP A 128 -15.35 -6.77 -1.59
N ILE A 129 -15.30 -6.17 -0.38
CA ILE A 129 -14.30 -5.15 -0.04
C ILE A 129 -12.90 -5.75 -0.08
N VAL A 130 -12.69 -6.92 0.51
CA VAL A 130 -11.39 -7.62 0.47
C VAL A 130 -11.02 -7.95 -0.98
N ALA A 131 -11.98 -8.47 -1.76
CA ALA A 131 -11.76 -8.83 -3.16
C ALA A 131 -11.44 -7.63 -4.07
N SER A 132 -11.93 -6.43 -3.74
CA SER A 132 -11.64 -5.22 -4.52
C SER A 132 -10.15 -4.86 -4.54
N GLY A 133 -9.39 -5.32 -3.55
CA GLY A 133 -7.93 -5.17 -3.50
C GLY A 133 -7.19 -5.82 -4.66
N PHE A 134 -7.74 -6.86 -5.28
CA PHE A 134 -7.14 -7.46 -6.49
C PHE A 134 -7.26 -6.58 -7.73
N PHE A 135 -8.14 -5.61 -7.70
CA PHE A 135 -8.46 -4.75 -8.84
C PHE A 135 -8.04 -3.29 -8.60
N ASP A 136 -7.34 -3.00 -7.49
CA ASP A 136 -6.95 -1.64 -7.07
C ASP A 136 -8.14 -0.65 -7.17
N SER A 137 -9.31 -1.09 -6.69
CA SER A 137 -10.55 -0.33 -6.80
C SER A 137 -11.26 -0.15 -5.46
N ILE A 138 -11.93 0.99 -5.29
CA ILE A 138 -12.84 1.23 -4.17
C ILE A 138 -14.21 0.68 -4.54
N GLY A 139 -14.51 -0.52 -4.05
CA GLY A 139 -15.68 -1.30 -4.44
C GLY A 139 -15.39 -2.34 -5.53
N LEU A 140 -16.24 -3.33 -5.63
CA LEU A 140 -16.09 -4.45 -6.55
C LEU A 140 -16.82 -4.18 -7.86
N TYR A 141 -16.08 -4.04 -8.95
CA TYR A 141 -16.60 -3.81 -10.31
C TYR A 141 -16.32 -4.97 -11.26
N LEU A 142 -15.43 -5.88 -10.87
CA LEU A 142 -15.09 -7.08 -11.61
C LEU A 142 -15.40 -8.30 -10.75
N THR A 143 -15.74 -9.41 -11.36
CA THR A 143 -16.02 -10.65 -10.64
C THR A 143 -14.71 -11.35 -10.31
N PRO A 144 -14.38 -11.55 -9.02
CA PRO A 144 -13.23 -12.33 -8.61
C PRO A 144 -13.38 -13.79 -9.09
N ASN A 145 -12.29 -14.40 -9.51
CA ASN A 145 -12.27 -15.82 -9.77
C ASN A 145 -12.27 -16.65 -8.46
N ASP A 146 -12.37 -17.97 -8.57
CA ASP A 146 -12.47 -18.85 -7.39
C ASP A 146 -11.21 -18.81 -6.53
N ASP A 147 -10.01 -18.70 -7.10
CA ASP A 147 -8.75 -18.61 -6.37
C ASP A 147 -8.67 -17.29 -5.59
N GLN A 148 -9.08 -16.17 -6.20
CA GLN A 148 -9.15 -14.87 -5.56
C GLN A 148 -10.15 -14.88 -4.40
N ARG A 149 -11.32 -15.52 -4.58
CA ARG A 149 -12.31 -15.67 -3.51
C ARG A 149 -11.78 -16.51 -2.36
N ALA A 150 -11.12 -17.62 -2.65
CA ALA A 150 -10.51 -18.47 -1.63
C ALA A 150 -9.50 -17.69 -0.79
N VAL A 151 -8.63 -16.90 -1.42
CA VAL A 151 -7.65 -16.04 -0.71
C VAL A 151 -8.34 -14.97 0.14
N CYS A 152 -9.44 -14.37 -0.33
CA CYS A 152 -10.22 -13.42 0.47
C CYS A 152 -10.78 -14.08 1.74
N GLU A 153 -11.29 -15.30 1.63
CA GLU A 153 -11.82 -16.06 2.77
C GLU A 153 -10.71 -16.41 3.77
N GLU A 154 -9.54 -16.79 3.28
CA GLU A 154 -8.36 -17.02 4.12
C GLU A 154 -7.93 -15.74 4.86
N TRP A 155 -7.93 -14.59 4.21
CA TRP A 155 -7.64 -13.30 4.87
C TRP A 155 -8.67 -12.98 5.97
N LEU A 156 -9.97 -13.12 5.69
CA LEU A 156 -11.01 -12.91 6.69
C LEU A 156 -10.85 -13.85 7.88
N LYS A 157 -10.48 -15.11 7.63
CA LYS A 157 -10.20 -16.09 8.67
C LYS A 157 -8.95 -15.74 9.48
N THR A 158 -7.87 -15.33 8.81
CA THR A 158 -6.59 -14.92 9.42
C THR A 158 -6.78 -13.77 10.41
N PHE A 159 -7.65 -12.81 10.08
CA PHE A 159 -7.98 -11.69 10.96
C PHE A 159 -9.17 -11.96 11.89
N GLU A 160 -9.63 -13.20 12.02
CA GLU A 160 -10.79 -13.58 12.84
C GLU A 160 -12.09 -12.84 12.46
N MET A 161 -12.19 -12.42 11.21
CA MET A 161 -13.32 -11.65 10.66
C MET A 161 -14.32 -12.50 9.87
N GLY A 162 -14.22 -13.83 9.90
CA GLY A 162 -15.10 -14.73 9.13
C GLY A 162 -16.60 -14.50 9.38
N GLY A 163 -16.99 -14.14 10.61
CA GLY A 163 -18.38 -13.80 10.94
C GLY A 163 -18.88 -12.47 10.34
N LEU A 164 -18.02 -11.69 9.70
CA LEU A 164 -18.35 -10.45 9.03
C LEU A 164 -18.46 -10.59 7.50
N ARG A 165 -18.15 -11.77 6.97
CA ARG A 165 -18.04 -12.07 5.53
C ARG A 165 -19.14 -11.43 4.68
N ASP A 166 -20.39 -11.67 5.05
CA ASP A 166 -21.58 -11.24 4.31
C ASP A 166 -22.22 -9.97 4.90
N LYS A 167 -21.60 -9.40 5.93
CA LYS A 167 -22.07 -8.14 6.51
C LYS A 167 -21.66 -6.99 5.62
N SER A 168 -22.59 -6.09 5.46
CA SER A 168 -22.39 -4.83 4.76
C SER A 168 -21.60 -3.84 5.60
N PHE A 169 -20.76 -3.08 4.96
CA PHE A 169 -19.90 -2.08 5.57
C PHE A 169 -20.49 -0.70 5.37
#